data_9d3279257a872421525924111d12c315
#
_entry.id   9d3279257a872421525924111d12c315
#
_cell.length_a   1.000
_cell.length_b   1.000
_cell.length_c   1.000
_cell.angle_alpha   90.00
_cell.angle_beta   90.00
_cell.angle_gamma   90.00
#
_symmetry.space_group_name_H-M   'P 1'
#
loop_
_entity.id
_entity.type
_entity.pdbx_description
1 polymer ?
#
loop_
_entity_poly.entity_id
_entity_poly.type
_entity_poly.pdbx_seq_one_letter_code
_entity_poly.pdbx_strand_id
1 'polypeptide(L)'
;MKTQLLRFNGARQRDPAVDAWMKEHPGELGAIARRWFEVMRKCGDEVRELLHDGCPVACLGDAPFGYVNVFTTHVNVGFFHGAALPDPARLLEGAGKFMRHVRLKPGTSPNVEALRRLIHAAYSDIKARVENG
;
A
#
# COMPACT_ATOMS: atom_id res chain seq x y z
N MET A 1 16.76 -21.70 6.68
CA MET A 1 16.14 -21.55 5.35
C MET A 1 15.47 -20.19 5.26
N LYS A 2 15.82 -19.38 4.28
CA LYS A 2 15.21 -18.06 4.12
C LYS A 2 13.85 -18.18 3.47
N THR A 3 12.86 -17.47 4.01
CA THR A 3 11.56 -17.35 3.35
C THR A 3 11.73 -16.54 2.08
N GLN A 4 11.20 -17.05 0.97
CA GLN A 4 11.26 -16.36 -0.30
C GLN A 4 10.39 -15.11 -0.25
N LEU A 5 10.97 -13.97 -0.63
CA LEU A 5 10.26 -12.70 -0.66
C LEU A 5 9.31 -12.64 -1.86
N LEU A 6 8.08 -12.20 -1.60
CA LEU A 6 7.10 -11.96 -2.67
C LEU A 6 7.62 -10.89 -3.61
N ARG A 7 7.52 -11.13 -4.94
CA ARG A 7 7.94 -10.19 -5.96
C ARG A 7 6.92 -10.15 -7.10
N PHE A 8 6.73 -8.97 -7.66
CA PHE A 8 5.84 -8.75 -8.80
C PHE A 8 6.63 -8.21 -9.98
N ASN A 9 6.62 -8.94 -11.09
CA ASN A 9 7.28 -8.48 -12.31
C ASN A 9 6.53 -7.31 -12.93
N GLY A 10 7.28 -6.38 -13.52
CA GLY A 10 6.68 -5.28 -14.28
C GLY A 10 6.53 -3.97 -13.51
N ALA A 11 6.95 -3.92 -12.24
CA ALA A 11 6.93 -2.65 -11.50
C ALA A 11 7.86 -1.64 -12.16
N ARG A 12 7.39 -0.39 -12.31
CA ARG A 12 8.13 0.69 -12.93
C ARG A 12 7.96 1.97 -12.13
N GLN A 13 8.80 2.97 -12.41
CA GLN A 13 8.79 4.22 -11.66
C GLN A 13 7.42 4.90 -11.67
N ARG A 14 6.77 4.95 -12.84
CA ARG A 14 5.37 5.37 -12.99
C ARG A 14 4.71 4.44 -13.97
N ASP A 15 3.58 3.87 -13.58
CA ASP A 15 2.84 2.95 -14.43
C ASP A 15 1.61 3.64 -15.00
N PRO A 16 1.50 3.79 -16.34
CA PRO A 16 0.31 4.37 -16.95
C PRO A 16 -0.99 3.65 -16.56
N ALA A 17 -0.94 2.35 -16.27
CA ALA A 17 -2.12 1.61 -15.84
C ALA A 17 -2.61 2.08 -14.47
N VAL A 18 -1.72 2.51 -13.58
CA VAL A 18 -2.08 3.10 -12.29
C VAL A 18 -2.77 4.45 -12.50
N ASP A 19 -2.22 5.30 -13.37
CA ASP A 19 -2.84 6.58 -13.69
C ASP A 19 -4.22 6.41 -14.32
N ALA A 20 -4.40 5.42 -15.21
CA ALA A 20 -5.69 5.09 -15.78
C ALA A 20 -6.69 4.63 -14.71
N TRP A 21 -6.24 3.78 -13.79
CA TRP A 21 -7.06 3.32 -12.67
C TRP A 21 -7.55 4.51 -11.82
N MET A 22 -6.68 5.48 -11.55
CA MET A 22 -7.04 6.67 -10.79
C MET A 22 -8.12 7.49 -11.51
N LYS A 23 -8.03 7.62 -12.85
CA LYS A 23 -9.02 8.33 -13.65
C LYS A 23 -10.38 7.62 -13.66
N GLU A 24 -10.39 6.30 -13.55
CA GLU A 24 -11.61 5.50 -13.50
C GLU A 24 -12.31 5.58 -12.13
N HIS A 25 -11.66 6.17 -11.14
CA HIS A 25 -12.21 6.34 -9.79
C HIS A 25 -12.19 7.82 -9.42
N PRO A 26 -13.01 8.67 -10.09
CA PRO A 26 -12.92 10.12 -9.90
C PRO A 26 -13.61 10.67 -8.65
N GLY A 27 -14.43 9.88 -7.97
CA GLY A 27 -15.21 10.34 -6.83
C GLY A 27 -14.42 10.45 -5.54
N GLU A 28 -15.14 10.57 -4.44
CA GLU A 28 -14.56 10.74 -3.11
C GLU A 28 -13.69 9.54 -2.69
N LEU A 29 -14.15 8.32 -2.99
CA LEU A 29 -13.37 7.12 -2.69
C LEU A 29 -12.05 7.11 -3.47
N GLY A 30 -12.09 7.47 -4.75
CA GLY A 30 -10.88 7.58 -5.55
C GLY A 30 -9.92 8.64 -5.03
N ALA A 31 -10.44 9.76 -4.53
CA ALA A 31 -9.62 10.82 -3.94
C ALA A 31 -8.87 10.31 -2.69
N ILE A 32 -9.54 9.52 -1.87
CA ILE A 32 -8.92 8.89 -0.68
C ILE A 32 -7.80 7.94 -1.13
N ALA A 33 -8.08 7.09 -2.13
CA ALA A 33 -7.09 6.16 -2.66
C ALA A 33 -5.86 6.89 -3.21
N ARG A 34 -6.07 7.96 -4.00
CA ARG A 34 -4.97 8.76 -4.57
C ARG A 34 -4.11 9.39 -3.48
N ARG A 35 -4.75 9.95 -2.45
CA ARG A 35 -4.03 10.57 -1.33
C ARG A 35 -3.04 9.61 -0.69
N TRP A 36 -3.51 8.43 -0.34
CA TRP A 36 -2.69 7.47 0.40
C TRP A 36 -1.68 6.74 -0.49
N PHE A 37 -2.03 6.52 -1.75
CA PHE A 37 -1.05 5.98 -2.69
C PHE A 37 0.09 6.97 -2.93
N GLU A 38 -0.19 8.27 -2.95
CA GLU A 38 0.84 9.29 -3.08
C GLU A 38 1.80 9.29 -1.89
N VAL A 39 1.30 9.03 -0.68
CA VAL A 39 2.18 8.83 0.49
C VAL A 39 3.13 7.67 0.27
N MET A 40 2.63 6.56 -0.29
CA MET A 40 3.48 5.41 -0.63
C MET A 40 4.54 5.78 -1.67
N ARG A 41 4.15 6.48 -2.73
CA ARG A 41 5.07 6.93 -3.80
C ARG A 41 6.22 7.78 -3.26
N LYS A 42 5.94 8.58 -2.25
CA LYS A 42 6.90 9.54 -1.68
C LYS A 42 7.76 8.97 -0.57
N CYS A 43 7.65 7.71 -0.26
CA CYS A 43 8.50 7.08 0.75
C CYS A 43 9.98 7.09 0.38
N GLY A 44 10.29 6.98 -0.92
CA GLY A 44 11.66 7.02 -1.42
C GLY A 44 11.69 7.12 -2.92
N ASP A 45 12.82 7.57 -3.48
CA ASP A 45 12.98 7.76 -4.93
C ASP A 45 12.97 6.43 -5.69
N GLU A 46 13.29 5.33 -5.01
CA GLU A 46 13.34 3.99 -5.59
C GLU A 46 11.99 3.26 -5.57
N VAL A 47 10.92 3.90 -5.04
CA VAL A 47 9.58 3.30 -5.06
C VAL A 47 9.09 3.18 -6.49
N ARG A 48 8.65 1.97 -6.84
CA ARG A 48 8.07 1.64 -8.14
C ARG A 48 6.62 1.22 -7.95
N GLU A 49 5.91 1.10 -9.04
CA GLU A 49 4.50 0.77 -8.99
C GLU A 49 4.06 -0.10 -10.16
N LEU A 50 2.94 -0.78 -9.97
CA LEU A 50 2.24 -1.49 -11.03
C LEU A 50 0.78 -1.63 -10.65
N LEU A 51 -0.04 -2.01 -11.64
CA LEU A 51 -1.40 -2.46 -11.37
C LEU A 51 -1.36 -3.97 -11.23
N HIS A 52 -1.85 -4.49 -10.11
CA HIS A 52 -1.87 -5.92 -9.83
C HIS A 52 -3.20 -6.30 -9.19
N ASP A 53 -3.85 -7.36 -9.70
CA ASP A 53 -5.18 -7.78 -9.26
C ASP A 53 -6.18 -6.63 -9.22
N GLY A 54 -6.09 -5.74 -10.22
CA GLY A 54 -7.03 -4.64 -10.39
C GLY A 54 -6.82 -3.47 -9.45
N CYS A 55 -5.68 -3.36 -8.74
CA CYS A 55 -5.43 -2.23 -7.87
C CYS A 55 -3.97 -1.75 -7.92
N PRO A 56 -3.75 -0.45 -7.61
CA PRO A 56 -2.39 0.10 -7.56
C PRO A 56 -1.56 -0.50 -6.43
N VAL A 57 -0.34 -0.92 -6.74
CA VAL A 57 0.61 -1.52 -5.79
C VAL A 57 1.90 -0.74 -5.82
N ALA A 58 2.42 -0.42 -4.63
CA ALA A 58 3.71 0.22 -4.44
C ALA A 58 4.75 -0.82 -4.04
N CYS A 59 5.91 -0.75 -4.69
CA CYS A 59 7.00 -1.71 -4.52
C CYS A 59 8.33 -1.01 -4.26
N LEU A 60 9.22 -1.70 -3.57
CA LEU A 60 10.64 -1.38 -3.59
C LEU A 60 11.29 -2.33 -4.59
N GLY A 61 11.78 -1.79 -5.72
CA GLY A 61 12.11 -2.65 -6.86
C GLY A 61 10.88 -3.38 -7.33
N ASP A 62 10.89 -4.71 -7.24
CA ASP A 62 9.75 -5.56 -7.56
C ASP A 62 9.07 -6.18 -6.32
N ALA A 63 9.51 -5.79 -5.11
CA ALA A 63 8.98 -6.31 -3.86
C ALA A 63 7.84 -5.40 -3.36
N PRO A 64 6.57 -5.87 -3.38
CA PRO A 64 5.44 -5.04 -2.99
C PRO A 64 5.42 -4.79 -1.47
N PHE A 65 5.06 -3.57 -1.07
CA PHE A 65 4.89 -3.25 0.33
C PHE A 65 3.52 -2.66 0.67
N GLY A 66 2.85 -2.03 -0.29
CA GLY A 66 1.55 -1.43 -0.03
C GLY A 66 0.67 -1.37 -1.27
N TYR A 67 -0.64 -1.24 -1.05
CA TYR A 67 -1.61 -1.08 -2.14
C TYR A 67 -2.78 -0.23 -1.67
N VAL A 68 -3.56 0.25 -2.62
CA VAL A 68 -4.86 0.87 -2.35
C VAL A 68 -5.90 0.18 -3.21
N ASN A 69 -7.12 0.03 -2.68
CA ASN A 69 -8.24 -0.50 -3.45
C ASN A 69 -9.53 0.19 -3.04
N VAL A 70 -10.44 0.37 -4.01
CA VAL A 70 -11.72 1.06 -3.81
C VAL A 70 -12.82 0.01 -3.86
N PHE A 71 -13.66 0.03 -2.82
CA PHE A 71 -14.87 -0.79 -2.73
C PHE A 71 -16.08 0.13 -2.84
N THR A 72 -17.30 -0.43 -2.71
CA THR A 72 -18.52 0.36 -2.88
C THR A 72 -18.64 1.49 -1.87
N THR A 73 -18.22 1.25 -0.61
CA THR A 73 -18.43 2.18 0.50
C THR A 73 -17.17 2.58 1.24
N HIS A 74 -16.01 2.05 0.85
CA HIS A 74 -14.77 2.29 1.57
C HIS A 74 -13.54 2.08 0.68
N VAL A 75 -12.40 2.52 1.18
CA VAL A 75 -11.09 2.29 0.57
C VAL A 75 -10.26 1.46 1.54
N ASN A 76 -9.55 0.46 1.02
CA ASN A 76 -8.53 -0.23 1.79
C ASN A 76 -7.14 0.32 1.43
N VAL A 77 -6.38 0.68 2.45
CA VAL A 77 -4.94 0.91 2.35
C VAL A 77 -4.28 -0.34 2.92
N GLY A 78 -3.64 -1.12 2.06
CA GLY A 78 -3.18 -2.45 2.43
C GLY A 78 -1.68 -2.61 2.47
N PHE A 79 -1.24 -3.61 3.23
CA PHE A 79 0.17 -3.89 3.45
C PHE A 79 0.43 -5.38 3.27
N PHE A 80 1.34 -5.73 2.36
CA PHE A 80 1.64 -7.13 2.04
C PHE A 80 2.28 -7.88 3.21
N HIS A 81 3.00 -7.16 4.07
CA HIS A 81 3.61 -7.73 5.28
C HIS A 81 3.04 -7.06 6.53
N GLY A 82 1.75 -6.72 6.49
CA GLY A 82 1.09 -5.96 7.53
C GLY A 82 1.10 -6.62 8.90
N ALA A 83 1.09 -7.96 8.95
CA ALA A 83 1.13 -8.69 10.22
C ALA A 83 2.40 -8.43 11.03
N ALA A 84 3.49 -7.99 10.39
CA ALA A 84 4.76 -7.70 11.03
C ALA A 84 4.89 -6.24 11.49
N LEU A 85 3.92 -5.37 11.14
CA LEU A 85 4.03 -3.94 11.43
C LEU A 85 3.57 -3.61 12.85
N PRO A 86 4.24 -2.65 13.52
CA PRO A 86 3.72 -2.12 14.78
C PRO A 86 2.43 -1.34 14.50
N ASP A 87 1.41 -1.57 15.31
CA ASP A 87 0.11 -0.95 15.14
C ASP A 87 -0.44 -0.46 16.49
N PRO A 88 0.24 0.51 17.13
CA PRO A 88 -0.19 0.97 18.45
C PRO A 88 -1.57 1.63 18.45
N ALA A 89 -1.99 2.21 17.34
CA ALA A 89 -3.30 2.83 17.21
C ALA A 89 -4.41 1.83 16.82
N ARG A 90 -4.06 0.57 16.60
CA ARG A 90 -4.99 -0.51 16.28
C ARG A 90 -5.83 -0.22 15.02
N LEU A 91 -5.17 0.25 13.97
CA LEU A 91 -5.81 0.54 12.69
C LEU A 91 -5.92 -0.66 11.77
N LEU A 92 -5.05 -1.64 11.92
CA LEU A 92 -4.94 -2.76 10.99
C LEU A 92 -6.04 -3.80 11.22
N GLU A 93 -6.66 -4.22 10.12
CA GLU A 93 -7.66 -5.28 10.07
C GLU A 93 -7.16 -6.42 9.19
N GLY A 94 -7.72 -7.59 9.39
CA GLY A 94 -7.40 -8.78 8.61
C GLY A 94 -6.94 -9.93 9.48
N ALA A 95 -7.02 -11.14 8.93
CA ALA A 95 -6.69 -12.37 9.65
C ALA A 95 -5.75 -13.28 8.88
N GLY A 96 -5.27 -12.85 7.70
CA GLY A 96 -4.33 -13.61 6.89
C GLY A 96 -2.97 -13.76 7.57
N LYS A 97 -2.16 -14.65 7.04
CA LYS A 97 -0.84 -14.92 7.61
C LYS A 97 0.09 -13.71 7.53
N PHE A 98 -0.02 -12.91 6.46
CA PHE A 98 0.89 -11.79 6.19
C PHE A 98 0.18 -10.46 6.00
N MET A 99 -0.93 -10.44 5.29
CA MET A 99 -1.54 -9.19 4.84
C MET A 99 -2.44 -8.57 5.91
N ARG A 100 -2.42 -7.24 5.96
CA ARG A 100 -3.33 -6.43 6.78
C ARG A 100 -3.72 -5.19 5.99
N HIS A 101 -4.81 -4.55 6.38
CA HIS A 101 -5.25 -3.31 5.74
C HIS A 101 -5.91 -2.38 6.75
N VAL A 102 -5.94 -1.10 6.38
CA VAL A 102 -6.70 -0.07 7.09
C VAL A 102 -7.90 0.27 6.22
N ARG A 103 -9.10 0.25 6.81
CA ARG A 103 -10.34 0.59 6.11
C ARG A 103 -10.66 2.04 6.34
N LEU A 104 -10.85 2.80 5.26
CA LEU A 104 -11.19 4.22 5.31
C LEU A 104 -12.55 4.45 4.66
N LYS A 105 -13.44 5.16 5.38
CA LYS A 105 -14.76 5.52 4.88
C LYS A 105 -14.85 7.03 4.66
N PRO A 106 -15.56 7.48 3.60
CA PRO A 106 -15.85 8.89 3.41
C PRO A 106 -16.58 9.47 4.62
N GLY A 107 -16.27 10.72 4.96
CA GLY A 107 -16.94 11.41 6.07
C GLY A 107 -16.42 11.05 7.45
N THR A 108 -15.50 10.08 7.56
CA THR A 108 -14.86 9.76 8.84
C THR A 108 -13.49 10.44 8.91
N SER A 109 -13.04 10.74 10.13
CA SER A 109 -11.72 11.34 10.35
C SER A 109 -10.72 10.23 10.65
N PRO A 110 -9.91 9.82 9.69
CA PRO A 110 -8.90 8.80 9.96
C PRO A 110 -7.80 9.36 10.84
N ASN A 111 -7.11 8.49 11.56
CA ASN A 111 -5.90 8.86 12.27
C ASN A 111 -4.75 8.99 11.25
N VAL A 112 -4.63 10.18 10.68
CA VAL A 112 -3.70 10.47 9.58
C VAL A 112 -2.26 10.17 9.98
N GLU A 113 -1.85 10.61 11.17
CA GLU A 113 -0.50 10.38 11.67
C GLU A 113 -0.18 8.91 11.82
N ALA A 114 -1.11 8.15 12.43
CA ALA A 114 -0.90 6.72 12.62
C ALA A 114 -0.82 5.98 11.28
N LEU A 115 -1.65 6.35 10.31
CA LEU A 115 -1.62 5.72 8.99
C LEU A 115 -0.33 6.08 8.23
N ARG A 116 0.13 7.32 8.31
CA ARG A 116 1.43 7.71 7.75
C ARG A 116 2.55 6.86 8.33
N ARG A 117 2.56 6.69 9.65
CA ARG A 117 3.58 5.87 10.32
C ARG A 117 3.54 4.42 9.86
N LEU A 118 2.34 3.86 9.65
CA LEU A 118 2.21 2.50 9.11
C LEU A 118 2.81 2.39 7.72
N ILE A 119 2.53 3.36 6.84
CA ILE A 119 3.08 3.36 5.48
C ILE A 119 4.61 3.46 5.52
N HIS A 120 5.16 4.36 6.31
CA HIS A 120 6.61 4.49 6.44
C HIS A 120 7.24 3.25 7.08
N ALA A 121 6.56 2.65 8.05
CA ALA A 121 7.04 1.39 8.67
C ALA A 121 7.03 0.25 7.65
N ALA A 122 6.01 0.18 6.79
CA ALA A 122 5.94 -0.82 5.73
C ALA A 122 7.07 -0.64 4.71
N TYR A 123 7.37 0.60 4.34
CA TYR A 123 8.49 0.91 3.46
C TYR A 123 9.83 0.50 4.09
N SER A 124 10.06 0.86 5.36
CA SER A 124 11.28 0.49 6.07
C SER A 124 11.42 -1.03 6.21
N ASP A 125 10.31 -1.71 6.47
CA ASP A 125 10.28 -3.16 6.60
C ASP A 125 10.63 -3.85 5.27
N ILE A 126 10.03 -3.41 4.15
CA ILE A 126 10.36 -4.02 2.85
C ILE A 126 11.79 -3.74 2.45
N LYS A 127 12.31 -2.57 2.79
CA LYS A 127 13.70 -2.22 2.52
C LYS A 127 14.66 -3.18 3.24
N ALA A 128 14.38 -3.44 4.52
CA ALA A 128 15.16 -4.40 5.30
C ALA A 128 15.08 -5.81 4.72
N ARG A 129 13.89 -6.24 4.29
CA ARG A 129 13.69 -7.57 3.70
C ARG A 129 14.45 -7.74 2.40
N VAL A 130 14.44 -6.71 1.54
CA VAL A 130 15.16 -6.72 0.27
C VAL A 130 16.68 -6.77 0.51
N GLU A 131 17.18 -5.98 1.45
CA GLU A 131 18.60 -5.95 1.79
C GLU A 131 19.10 -7.27 2.40
N ASN A 132 18.24 -7.94 3.15
CA ASN A 132 18.59 -9.20 3.83
C ASN A 132 18.25 -10.45 3.01
N GLY A 133 17.55 -10.26 1.93
CA GLY A 133 17.14 -11.34 1.04
C GLY A 133 18.15 -11.60 -0.04
#